data_c26f1df59064cbaab8d82f97149a4f5c
#
_entry.id   c26f1df59064cbaab8d82f97149a4f5c
#
_cell.length_a   1.000
_cell.length_b   1.000
_cell.length_c   1.000
_cell.angle_alpha   90.00
_cell.angle_beta   90.00
_cell.angle_gamma   90.00
#
_symmetry.space_group_name_H-M   'P 1'
#
loop_
_entity.id
_entity.type
_entity.pdbx_description
1 polymer ?
#
loop_
_entity_poly.entity_id
_entity_poly.type
_entity_poly.pdbx_seq_one_letter_code
_entity_poly.pdbx_strand_id
1 'polypeptide(L)'
;FNAFFILHHAVRHMTTEGVGFRQICDWVMLLHKYHAKIDSELLARKLKELRMERIWAEFGRMAVNYLGLPADELPLAPTDIALTRRTRVLLDHIFVSGNFGRFDANGRDRSNPPYLVCKWRSFTFQSMRLMNLFRLFPGYASVYMWHWFTGAVWRFITQTDK
;
A
#
# COMPACT_ATOMS: atom_id res chain seq x y z
N PHE A 1 3.16 17.26 -0.90
CA PHE A 1 3.13 16.26 -1.99
C PHE A 1 3.88 14.98 -1.63
N ASN A 2 5.12 15.07 -1.12
CA ASN A 2 5.98 13.91 -0.85
C ASN A 2 5.39 12.92 0.16
N ALA A 3 4.75 13.39 1.24
CA ALA A 3 4.15 12.51 2.24
C ALA A 3 3.06 11.60 1.66
N PHE A 4 2.20 12.16 0.80
CA PHE A 4 1.21 11.40 0.06
C PHE A 4 1.86 10.40 -0.91
N PHE A 5 2.85 10.87 -1.69
CA PHE A 5 3.49 10.05 -2.71
C PHE A 5 4.20 8.83 -2.13
N ILE A 6 4.96 9.01 -1.04
CA ILE A 6 5.69 7.91 -0.39
C ILE A 6 4.71 6.87 0.16
N LEU A 7 3.63 7.30 0.83
CA LEU A 7 2.62 6.36 1.33
C LEU A 7 1.91 5.64 0.18
N HIS A 8 1.49 6.37 -0.86
CA HIS A 8 0.85 5.77 -2.03
C HIS A 8 1.77 4.75 -2.72
N HIS A 9 3.05 5.07 -2.85
CA HIS A 9 4.05 4.17 -3.41
C HIS A 9 4.22 2.90 -2.56
N ALA A 10 4.30 3.04 -1.23
CA ALA A 10 4.36 1.92 -0.30
C ALA A 10 3.11 1.01 -0.42
N VAL A 11 1.91 1.61 -0.50
CA VAL A 11 0.66 0.87 -0.67
C VAL A 11 0.62 0.13 -2.02
N ARG A 12 1.13 0.71 -3.09
CA ARG A 12 1.28 -0.01 -4.37
C ARG A 12 2.17 -1.24 -4.24
N HIS A 13 3.30 -1.12 -3.55
CA HIS A 13 4.17 -2.27 -3.30
C HIS A 13 3.49 -3.37 -2.50
N MET A 14 2.59 -3.03 -1.58
CA MET A 14 1.77 -4.04 -0.88
C MET A 14 0.98 -4.94 -1.84
N THR A 15 0.56 -4.41 -3.00
CA THR A 15 -0.23 -5.17 -3.98
C THR A 15 0.62 -6.02 -4.92
N THR A 16 1.90 -5.69 -5.11
CA THR A 16 2.78 -6.32 -6.09
C THR A 16 3.87 -7.16 -5.46
N GLU A 17 4.78 -6.55 -4.71
CA GLU A 17 6.02 -7.15 -4.24
C GLU A 17 6.08 -7.30 -2.71
N GLY A 18 5.15 -6.67 -1.99
CA GLY A 18 5.21 -6.46 -0.55
C GLY A 18 5.90 -5.14 -0.19
N VAL A 19 5.56 -4.60 0.97
CA VAL A 19 6.16 -3.38 1.50
C VAL A 19 7.13 -3.73 2.62
N GLY A 20 8.32 -3.16 2.56
CA GLY A 20 9.29 -3.27 3.65
C GLY A 20 8.95 -2.27 4.77
N PHE A 21 9.13 -2.70 6.02
CA PHE A 21 8.92 -1.84 7.19
C PHE A 21 9.75 -0.56 7.14
N ARG A 22 10.94 -0.63 6.53
CA ARG A 22 11.80 0.53 6.30
C ARG A 22 11.10 1.66 5.53
N GLN A 23 10.32 1.34 4.51
CA GLN A 23 9.59 2.36 3.73
C GLN A 23 8.56 3.10 4.60
N ILE A 24 7.98 2.40 5.56
CA ILE A 24 7.06 3.03 6.53
C ILE A 24 7.82 3.92 7.48
N CYS A 25 8.98 3.49 7.96
CA CYS A 25 9.86 4.34 8.79
C CYS A 25 10.31 5.60 8.04
N ASP A 26 10.69 5.49 6.77
CA ASP A 26 11.08 6.63 5.94
C ASP A 26 9.91 7.64 5.80
N TRP A 27 8.68 7.14 5.66
CA TRP A 27 7.48 7.98 5.63
C TRP A 27 7.24 8.67 6.98
N VAL A 28 7.37 7.96 8.10
CA VAL A 28 7.23 8.52 9.45
C VAL A 28 8.27 9.60 9.72
N MET A 29 9.53 9.35 9.36
CA MET A 29 10.62 10.33 9.50
C MET A 29 10.37 11.58 8.64
N LEU A 30 9.78 11.43 7.47
CA LEU A 30 9.37 12.57 6.64
C LEU A 30 8.27 13.39 7.33
N LEU A 31 7.25 12.72 7.90
CA LEU A 31 6.20 13.39 8.66
C LEU A 31 6.80 14.15 9.84
N HIS A 32 7.58 13.48 10.69
CA HIS A 32 8.23 14.09 11.84
C HIS A 32 9.01 15.36 11.45
N LYS A 33 9.79 15.30 10.39
CA LYS A 33 10.64 16.43 9.97
C LYS A 33 9.87 17.57 9.30
N TYR A 34 8.78 17.27 8.60
CA TYR A 34 8.14 18.22 7.67
C TYR A 34 6.65 18.45 7.90
N HIS A 35 6.03 17.93 8.99
CA HIS A 35 4.59 18.06 9.25
C HIS A 35 4.08 19.49 9.11
N ALA A 36 4.80 20.48 9.66
CA ALA A 36 4.43 21.90 9.59
C ALA A 36 4.45 22.51 8.18
N LYS A 37 5.10 21.84 7.21
CA LYS A 37 5.18 22.27 5.80
C LYS A 37 4.21 21.52 4.89
N ILE A 38 3.44 20.59 5.43
CA ILE A 38 2.49 19.81 4.66
C ILE A 38 1.20 20.61 4.50
N ASP A 39 0.83 20.89 3.25
CA ASP A 39 -0.45 21.47 2.90
C ASP A 39 -1.55 20.41 3.14
N SER A 40 -2.31 20.60 4.22
CA SER A 40 -3.36 19.67 4.65
C SER A 40 -4.56 19.66 3.70
N GLU A 41 -4.89 20.78 3.04
CA GLU A 41 -5.99 20.82 2.08
C GLU A 41 -5.65 20.05 0.81
N LEU A 42 -4.44 20.26 0.27
CA LEU A 42 -3.95 19.51 -0.88
C LEU A 42 -3.85 18.01 -0.56
N LEU A 43 -3.36 17.67 0.63
CA LEU A 43 -3.28 16.30 1.10
C LEU A 43 -4.67 15.65 1.18
N ALA A 44 -5.65 16.32 1.81
CA ALA A 44 -7.02 15.84 1.93
C ALA A 44 -7.66 15.58 0.56
N ARG A 45 -7.47 16.51 -0.38
CA ARG A 45 -7.96 16.36 -1.75
C ARG A 45 -7.35 15.13 -2.44
N LYS A 46 -6.02 14.95 -2.35
CA LYS A 46 -5.34 13.80 -2.94
C LYS A 46 -5.74 12.46 -2.33
N LEU A 47 -5.89 12.41 -1.03
CA LEU A 47 -6.40 11.23 -0.34
C LEU A 47 -7.81 10.86 -0.80
N LYS A 48 -8.70 11.86 -0.94
CA LYS A 48 -10.07 11.68 -1.40
C LYS A 48 -10.15 11.21 -2.85
N GLU A 49 -9.34 11.80 -3.75
CA GLU A 49 -9.28 11.42 -5.18
C GLU A 49 -9.00 9.92 -5.36
N LEU A 50 -8.09 9.35 -4.55
CA LEU A 50 -7.71 7.94 -4.62
C LEU A 50 -8.38 7.06 -3.56
N ARG A 51 -9.34 7.61 -2.79
CA ARG A 51 -10.02 6.91 -1.68
C ARG A 51 -9.04 6.33 -0.65
N MET A 52 -7.98 7.07 -0.36
CA MET A 52 -6.90 6.68 0.54
C MET A 52 -7.06 7.23 1.97
N GLU A 53 -8.14 7.94 2.32
CA GLU A 53 -8.33 8.54 3.64
C GLU A 53 -8.24 7.47 4.75
N ARG A 54 -8.85 6.31 4.51
CA ARG A 54 -8.80 5.20 5.46
C ARG A 54 -7.41 4.58 5.57
N ILE A 55 -6.70 4.48 4.45
CA ILE A 55 -5.29 4.03 4.43
C ILE A 55 -4.43 4.97 5.26
N TRP A 56 -4.56 6.28 5.01
CA TRP A 56 -3.84 7.31 5.75
C TRP A 56 -4.08 7.19 7.25
N ALA A 57 -5.34 7.04 7.67
CA ALA A 57 -5.69 6.87 9.07
C ALA A 57 -5.08 5.62 9.71
N GLU A 58 -5.11 4.46 9.02
CA GLU A 58 -4.56 3.21 9.59
C GLU A 58 -3.02 3.24 9.66
N PHE A 59 -2.35 3.76 8.63
CA PHE A 59 -0.89 3.97 8.68
C PHE A 59 -0.51 5.04 9.72
N GLY A 60 -1.32 6.08 9.87
CA GLY A 60 -1.13 7.09 10.91
C GLY A 60 -1.22 6.52 12.32
N ARG A 61 -2.24 5.69 12.59
CA ARG A 61 -2.35 4.95 13.87
C ARG A 61 -1.13 4.08 14.12
N MET A 62 -0.66 3.38 13.09
CA MET A 62 0.54 2.56 13.19
C MET A 62 1.78 3.42 13.49
N ALA A 63 1.93 4.56 12.83
CA ALA A 63 3.04 5.49 13.05
C ALA A 63 3.08 6.03 14.48
N VAL A 64 1.94 6.43 15.03
CA VAL A 64 1.85 6.97 16.38
C VAL A 64 2.07 5.88 17.43
N ASN A 65 1.41 4.73 17.30
CA ASN A 65 1.40 3.71 18.37
C ASN A 65 2.65 2.81 18.37
N TYR A 66 3.29 2.61 17.22
CA TYR A 66 4.42 1.67 17.11
C TYR A 66 5.74 2.31 16.68
N LEU A 67 5.70 3.49 16.03
CA LEU A 67 6.89 4.14 15.48
C LEU A 67 7.23 5.46 16.18
N GLY A 68 6.45 5.84 17.21
CA GLY A 68 6.74 6.99 18.07
C GLY A 68 6.51 8.34 17.40
N LEU A 69 5.72 8.43 16.34
CA LEU A 69 5.32 9.73 15.76
C LEU A 69 4.39 10.44 16.74
N PRO A 70 4.69 11.71 17.17
CA PRO A 70 3.74 12.51 17.94
C PRO A 70 2.42 12.69 17.17
N ALA A 71 1.28 12.55 17.87
CA ALA A 71 -0.02 12.60 17.22
C ALA A 71 -0.33 13.95 16.56
N ASP A 72 0.19 15.03 17.10
CA ASP A 72 0.09 16.39 16.58
C ASP A 72 0.94 16.65 15.32
N GLU A 73 1.92 15.79 15.07
CA GLU A 73 2.72 15.83 13.85
C GLU A 73 2.12 15.03 12.68
N LEU A 74 1.02 14.31 12.92
CA LEU A 74 0.30 13.58 11.87
C LEU A 74 -0.74 14.50 11.22
N PRO A 75 -0.52 15.00 9.99
CA PRO A 75 -1.52 15.80 9.29
C PRO A 75 -2.77 14.96 9.04
N LEU A 76 -3.94 15.55 9.20
CA LEU A 76 -5.24 14.85 9.05
C LEU A 76 -5.34 13.61 9.95
N ALA A 77 -4.83 13.71 11.17
CA ALA A 77 -4.95 12.64 12.15
C ALA A 77 -6.41 12.21 12.33
N PRO A 78 -6.70 10.92 12.45
CA PRO A 78 -8.04 10.46 12.80
C PRO A 78 -8.40 10.94 14.20
N THR A 79 -9.70 11.20 14.44
CA THR A 79 -10.19 11.65 15.75
C THR A 79 -9.84 10.68 16.88
N ASP A 80 -9.87 9.38 16.58
CA ASP A 80 -9.41 8.33 17.49
C ASP A 80 -8.13 7.70 16.95
N ILE A 81 -7.04 7.89 17.69
CA ILE A 81 -5.71 7.35 17.35
C ILE A 81 -5.49 5.92 17.87
N ALA A 82 -6.44 5.35 18.60
CA ALA A 82 -6.34 3.99 19.13
C ALA A 82 -6.21 2.95 18.01
N LEU A 83 -5.51 1.86 18.32
CA LEU A 83 -5.29 0.76 17.37
C LEU A 83 -6.59 0.05 17.02
N THR A 84 -6.92 0.06 15.74
CA THR A 84 -8.05 -0.70 15.21
C THR A 84 -7.65 -2.15 14.90
N ARG A 85 -8.65 -3.02 14.72
CA ARG A 85 -8.39 -4.36 14.18
C ARG A 85 -7.70 -4.30 12.80
N ARG A 86 -8.04 -3.30 11.97
CA ARG A 86 -7.40 -3.12 10.67
C ARG A 86 -5.93 -2.74 10.79
N THR A 87 -5.58 -1.86 11.72
CA THR A 87 -4.17 -1.50 11.96
C THR A 87 -3.34 -2.72 12.31
N ARG A 88 -3.87 -3.62 13.16
CA ARG A 88 -3.19 -4.86 13.54
C ARG A 88 -3.01 -5.80 12.35
N VAL A 89 -4.07 -6.05 11.59
CA VAL A 89 -4.01 -6.90 10.38
C VAL A 89 -3.06 -6.30 9.33
N LEU A 90 -3.04 -4.96 9.18
CA LEU A 90 -2.11 -4.28 8.30
C LEU A 90 -0.66 -4.49 8.73
N LEU A 91 -0.39 -4.36 10.03
CA LEU A 91 0.93 -4.60 10.61
C LEU A 91 1.39 -6.05 10.39
N ASP A 92 0.53 -7.02 10.69
CA ASP A 92 0.80 -8.44 10.46
C ASP A 92 1.11 -8.71 8.98
N HIS A 93 0.33 -8.09 8.09
CA HIS A 93 0.56 -8.23 6.64
C HIS A 93 1.93 -7.66 6.22
N ILE A 94 2.36 -6.53 6.78
CA ILE A 94 3.66 -5.92 6.50
C ILE A 94 4.80 -6.84 6.98
N PHE A 95 4.67 -7.41 8.18
CA PHE A 95 5.69 -8.32 8.73
C PHE A 95 5.78 -9.65 7.97
N VAL A 96 4.63 -10.25 7.64
CA VAL A 96 4.59 -11.53 6.89
C VAL A 96 5.07 -11.37 5.46
N SER A 97 4.71 -10.26 4.79
CA SER A 97 5.14 -10.00 3.41
C SER A 97 6.64 -9.73 3.28
N GLY A 98 7.29 -9.32 4.38
CA GLY A 98 8.71 -9.05 4.44
C GLY A 98 9.18 -7.97 3.47
N ASN A 99 10.48 -7.82 3.37
CA ASN A 99 11.12 -6.84 2.49
C ASN A 99 10.97 -7.28 1.02
N PHE A 100 10.01 -6.69 0.29
CA PHE A 100 9.72 -6.98 -1.13
C PHE A 100 9.39 -8.46 -1.43
N GLY A 101 8.68 -9.14 -0.54
CA GLY A 101 8.35 -10.55 -0.69
C GLY A 101 9.59 -11.48 -0.71
N ARG A 102 10.74 -10.97 -0.31
CA ARG A 102 12.04 -11.70 -0.37
C ARG A 102 12.07 -12.89 0.58
N PHE A 103 11.24 -12.86 1.61
CA PHE A 103 11.12 -13.91 2.64
C PHE A 103 9.78 -14.66 2.56
N ASP A 104 8.93 -14.35 1.57
CA ASP A 104 7.70 -15.06 1.37
C ASP A 104 7.99 -16.45 0.82
N ALA A 105 7.92 -17.45 1.69
CA ALA A 105 8.19 -18.85 1.38
C ALA A 105 7.28 -19.39 0.26
N ASN A 106 6.12 -18.74 0.02
CA ASN A 106 5.15 -19.14 -1.00
C ASN A 106 5.42 -18.54 -2.38
N GLY A 107 6.32 -17.55 -2.50
CA GLY A 107 6.54 -16.80 -3.75
C GLY A 107 7.81 -17.16 -4.52
N ARG A 108 8.80 -17.82 -3.90
CA ARG A 108 10.08 -18.15 -4.54
C ARG A 108 10.42 -19.62 -4.39
N ASP A 109 9.84 -20.41 -5.26
CA ASP A 109 10.41 -21.72 -5.57
C ASP A 109 11.66 -21.52 -6.45
N ARG A 110 12.82 -21.95 -5.97
CA ARG A 110 14.09 -21.94 -6.72
C ARG A 110 14.16 -23.05 -7.76
N SER A 111 13.18 -23.96 -7.81
CA SER A 111 12.99 -24.86 -8.94
C SER A 111 12.62 -24.01 -10.17
N ASN A 112 13.12 -24.38 -11.33
CA ASN A 112 12.84 -23.70 -12.60
C ASN A 112 11.55 -24.31 -13.21
N PRO A 113 10.35 -23.96 -12.69
CA PRO A 113 9.12 -24.59 -13.12
C PRO A 113 8.76 -24.10 -14.54
N PRO A 114 7.96 -24.87 -15.30
CA PRO A 114 7.49 -24.48 -16.62
C PRO A 114 6.84 -23.09 -16.60
N TYR A 115 7.04 -22.31 -17.65
CA TYR A 115 6.57 -20.92 -17.79
C TYR A 115 5.10 -20.72 -17.40
N LEU A 116 4.23 -21.66 -17.78
CA LEU A 116 2.80 -21.59 -17.44
C LEU A 116 2.54 -21.75 -15.94
N VAL A 117 3.31 -22.59 -15.26
CA VAL A 117 3.22 -22.75 -13.79
C VAL A 117 3.67 -21.47 -13.07
N CYS A 118 4.75 -20.84 -13.56
CA CYS A 118 5.19 -19.55 -13.03
C CYS A 118 4.12 -18.47 -13.18
N LYS A 119 3.49 -18.38 -14.36
CA LYS A 119 2.40 -17.42 -14.62
C LYS A 119 1.19 -17.67 -13.74
N TRP A 120 0.79 -18.93 -13.59
CA TRP A 120 -0.35 -19.30 -12.74
C TRP A 120 -0.08 -18.98 -11.27
N ARG A 121 1.11 -19.31 -10.75
CA ARG A 121 1.51 -18.94 -9.38
C ARG A 121 1.53 -17.44 -9.18
N SER A 122 2.09 -16.67 -10.12
CA SER A 122 2.09 -15.20 -10.03
C SER A 122 0.67 -14.64 -10.04
N PHE A 123 -0.21 -15.18 -10.86
CA PHE A 123 -1.62 -14.78 -10.93
C PHE A 123 -2.35 -15.07 -9.62
N THR A 124 -2.23 -16.29 -9.07
CA THR A 124 -2.89 -16.65 -7.80
C THR A 124 -2.36 -15.80 -6.64
N PHE A 125 -1.06 -15.56 -6.59
CA PHE A 125 -0.43 -14.75 -5.56
C PHE A 125 -0.88 -13.28 -5.61
N GLN A 126 -0.93 -12.68 -6.80
CA GLN A 126 -1.44 -11.32 -6.99
C GLN A 126 -2.93 -11.22 -6.66
N SER A 127 -3.72 -12.23 -7.03
CA SER A 127 -5.15 -12.28 -6.70
C SER A 127 -5.40 -12.35 -5.19
N MET A 128 -4.63 -13.14 -4.45
CA MET A 128 -4.71 -13.19 -2.99
C MET A 128 -4.35 -11.86 -2.34
N ARG A 129 -3.29 -11.20 -2.80
CA ARG A 129 -2.90 -9.86 -2.29
C ARG A 129 -3.97 -8.82 -2.57
N LEU A 130 -4.53 -8.82 -3.78
CA LEU A 130 -5.61 -7.93 -4.15
C LEU A 130 -6.86 -8.17 -3.30
N MET A 131 -7.18 -9.43 -3.01
CA MET A 131 -8.31 -9.79 -2.14
C MET A 131 -8.08 -9.31 -0.71
N ASN A 132 -6.87 -9.41 -0.18
CA ASN A 132 -6.52 -8.88 1.15
C ASN A 132 -6.61 -7.33 1.16
N LEU A 133 -6.14 -6.67 0.11
CA LEU A 133 -6.30 -5.22 -0.03
C LEU A 133 -7.78 -4.83 -0.09
N PHE A 134 -8.60 -5.59 -0.82
CA PHE A 134 -10.04 -5.36 -0.91
C PHE A 134 -10.74 -5.50 0.45
N ARG A 135 -10.34 -6.50 1.25
CA ARG A 135 -10.87 -6.68 2.62
C ARG A 135 -10.50 -5.52 3.54
N LEU A 136 -9.27 -5.00 3.43
CA LEU A 136 -8.80 -3.92 4.28
C LEU A 136 -9.28 -2.55 3.79
N PHE A 137 -9.19 -2.28 2.49
CA PHE A 137 -9.40 -0.98 1.88
C PHE A 137 -10.20 -1.09 0.56
N PRO A 138 -11.50 -1.44 0.61
CA PRO A 138 -12.30 -1.71 -0.58
C PRO A 138 -12.38 -0.50 -1.54
N GLY A 139 -12.45 0.71 -1.02
CA GLY A 139 -12.51 1.92 -1.82
C GLY A 139 -11.27 2.14 -2.68
N TYR A 140 -10.08 2.01 -2.08
CA TYR A 140 -8.82 2.12 -2.81
C TYR A 140 -8.62 0.96 -3.78
N ALA A 141 -8.93 -0.27 -3.34
CA ALA A 141 -8.82 -1.45 -4.18
C ALA A 141 -9.68 -1.35 -5.45
N SER A 142 -10.87 -0.79 -5.36
CA SER A 142 -11.75 -0.55 -6.53
C SER A 142 -11.12 0.42 -7.52
N VAL A 143 -10.57 1.54 -7.04
CA VAL A 143 -9.88 2.52 -7.89
C VAL A 143 -8.63 1.90 -8.53
N TYR A 144 -7.86 1.15 -7.75
CA TYR A 144 -6.67 0.45 -8.25
C TYR A 144 -7.03 -0.56 -9.34
N MET A 145 -8.07 -1.39 -9.13
CA MET A 145 -8.55 -2.36 -10.10
C MET A 145 -9.03 -1.69 -11.39
N TRP A 146 -9.76 -0.58 -11.28
CA TRP A 146 -10.22 0.17 -12.44
C TRP A 146 -9.05 0.66 -13.30
N HIS A 147 -8.06 1.27 -12.69
CA HIS A 147 -6.86 1.74 -13.41
C HIS A 147 -6.04 0.59 -14.00
N TRP A 148 -5.94 -0.52 -13.29
CA TRP A 148 -5.25 -1.71 -13.78
C TRP A 148 -5.97 -2.29 -15.01
N PHE A 149 -7.28 -2.41 -14.94
CA PHE A 149 -8.11 -2.95 -16.03
C PHE A 149 -8.07 -2.04 -17.27
N THR A 150 -8.31 -0.75 -17.10
CA THR A 150 -8.26 0.23 -18.21
C THR A 150 -6.87 0.28 -18.85
N GLY A 151 -5.81 0.24 -18.05
CA GLY A 151 -4.44 0.17 -18.55
C GLY A 151 -4.11 -1.15 -19.27
N ALA A 152 -4.71 -2.27 -18.86
CA ALA A 152 -4.56 -3.55 -19.55
C ALA A 152 -5.28 -3.55 -20.91
N VAL A 153 -6.50 -3.05 -20.94
CA VAL A 153 -7.29 -2.90 -22.19
C VAL A 153 -6.59 -1.97 -23.17
N TRP A 154 -6.11 -0.81 -22.69
CA TRP A 154 -5.37 0.14 -23.52
C TRP A 154 -4.13 -0.49 -24.15
N ARG A 155 -3.33 -1.22 -23.38
CA ARG A 155 -2.15 -1.94 -23.91
C ARG A 155 -2.52 -3.01 -24.94
N PHE A 156 -3.61 -3.73 -24.70
CA PHE A 156 -4.09 -4.74 -25.66
C PHE A 156 -4.47 -4.11 -26.99
N ILE A 157 -5.19 -2.99 -26.97
CA ILE A 157 -5.62 -2.28 -28.19
C ILE A 157 -4.41 -1.69 -28.94
N THR A 158 -3.45 -1.08 -28.21
CA THR A 158 -2.31 -0.42 -28.84
C THR A 158 -1.19 -1.37 -29.28
N GLN A 159 -1.14 -2.60 -28.79
CA GLN A 159 -0.18 -3.62 -29.23
C GLN A 159 -0.68 -4.50 -30.39
N THR A 160 -1.95 -4.43 -30.74
CA THR A 160 -2.49 -5.12 -31.93
C THR A 160 -2.20 -4.40 -33.24
N ASP A 161 -1.65 -3.19 -33.18
CA ASP A 161 -1.26 -2.41 -34.37
C ASP A 161 0.25 -2.51 -34.73
N LYS A 162 0.94 -3.53 -34.22
CA LYS A 162 2.32 -3.89 -34.60
C LYS A 162 2.39 -5.36 -34.94
#